data_0c6ae6590ee17e5deb1a77e2fe3a1edc
#
_entry.id   0c6ae6590ee17e5deb1a77e2fe3a1edc
#
_cell.length_a   1.000
_cell.length_b   1.000
_cell.length_c   1.000
_cell.angle_alpha   90.00
_cell.angle_beta   90.00
_cell.angle_gamma   90.00
#
_symmetry.space_group_name_H-M   'P 1'
#
loop_
_entity.id
_entity.type
_entity.pdbx_description
1 polymer ?
#
loop_
_entity_poly.entity_id
_entity_poly.type
_entity_poly.pdbx_seq_one_letter_code
_entity_poly.pdbx_strand_id
1 'polypeptide(L)'
;VTGSGKTFTMANVIARCNRPTLVLAHNKTLAAQLCTEFRSFFPDNAVEYFVSYYDYYQPEAYIPSTDTYIEKDSAINDEIDKLRHSATAALSERNDVIIVASVSCIYGLGSPIDYKEMVISLRPGMIKDRDEVLKKLVEIQYDRNDMDFKRGTFRVRGDVVEIFPAYSEKIAYRVEFFGDEIDRITEIDTLTGEVLNVIGHVAIFPASHYVV
;
A
#
# COMPACT_ATOMS: atom_id res chain seq x y z
N VAL A 1 -32.78 3.94 8.00
CA VAL A 1 -33.06 3.31 9.31
C VAL A 1 -31.84 2.48 9.69
N THR A 2 -31.27 2.69 10.89
CA THR A 2 -30.14 1.94 11.43
C THR A 2 -30.64 0.52 11.77
N GLY A 3 -29.81 -0.51 11.54
CA GLY A 3 -30.18 -1.91 11.86
C GLY A 3 -31.12 -2.60 10.86
N SER A 4 -31.39 -1.99 9.71
CA SER A 4 -32.30 -2.56 8.69
C SER A 4 -31.64 -3.57 7.73
N GLY A 5 -30.42 -4.01 7.98
CA GLY A 5 -29.71 -4.99 7.15
C GLY A 5 -29.17 -4.45 5.81
N LYS A 6 -29.02 -3.13 5.65
CA LYS A 6 -28.55 -2.53 4.40
C LYS A 6 -27.18 -3.05 3.98
N THR A 7 -26.22 -3.12 4.91
CA THR A 7 -24.87 -3.63 4.63
C THR A 7 -24.90 -5.09 4.20
N PHE A 8 -25.72 -5.91 4.86
CA PHE A 8 -25.91 -7.31 4.47
C PHE A 8 -26.51 -7.45 3.08
N THR A 9 -27.50 -6.61 2.73
CA THR A 9 -28.09 -6.59 1.38
C THR A 9 -27.03 -6.22 0.34
N MET A 10 -26.24 -5.20 0.60
CA MET A 10 -25.15 -4.81 -0.30
C MET A 10 -24.08 -5.90 -0.43
N ALA A 11 -23.72 -6.56 0.66
CA ALA A 11 -22.80 -7.70 0.62
C ALA A 11 -23.30 -8.81 -0.30
N ASN A 12 -24.59 -9.15 -0.25
CA ASN A 12 -25.20 -10.14 -1.15
C ASN A 12 -25.16 -9.69 -2.62
N VAL A 13 -25.36 -8.41 -2.91
CA VAL A 13 -25.24 -7.86 -4.27
C VAL A 13 -23.80 -7.97 -4.76
N ILE A 14 -22.82 -7.56 -3.95
CA ILE A 14 -21.39 -7.66 -4.27
C ILE A 14 -21.00 -9.12 -4.55
N ALA A 15 -21.40 -10.05 -3.69
CA ALA A 15 -21.12 -11.48 -3.86
C ALA A 15 -21.68 -12.04 -5.18
N ARG A 16 -22.90 -11.64 -5.56
CA ARG A 16 -23.54 -12.09 -6.81
C ARG A 16 -22.93 -11.45 -8.05
N CYS A 17 -22.55 -10.19 -7.98
CA CYS A 17 -21.90 -9.51 -9.10
C CYS A 17 -20.48 -10.02 -9.35
N ASN A 18 -19.77 -10.44 -8.31
CA ASN A 18 -18.40 -10.96 -8.35
C ASN A 18 -17.45 -10.07 -9.19
N ARG A 19 -17.41 -8.79 -8.87
CA ARG A 19 -16.59 -7.77 -9.55
C ARG A 19 -15.87 -6.90 -8.54
N PRO A 20 -14.72 -6.32 -8.90
CA PRO A 20 -14.10 -5.26 -8.10
C PRO A 20 -15.14 -4.19 -7.76
N THR A 21 -15.23 -3.84 -6.49
CA THR A 21 -16.29 -2.97 -5.97
C THR A 21 -15.71 -1.79 -5.21
N LEU A 22 -16.23 -0.60 -5.48
CA LEU A 22 -15.93 0.61 -4.73
C LEU A 22 -17.15 1.02 -3.90
N VAL A 23 -16.96 1.12 -2.60
CA VAL A 23 -17.96 1.60 -1.64
C VAL A 23 -17.55 2.98 -1.13
N LEU A 24 -18.33 4.01 -1.44
CA LEU A 24 -18.07 5.38 -1.00
C LEU A 24 -18.86 5.71 0.26
N ALA A 25 -18.15 6.09 1.31
CA ALA A 25 -18.72 6.59 2.55
C ALA A 25 -18.49 8.09 2.69
N HIS A 26 -19.39 8.80 3.34
CA HIS A 26 -19.31 10.26 3.48
C HIS A 26 -18.23 10.73 4.47
N ASN A 27 -17.73 9.83 5.34
CA ASN A 27 -16.63 10.14 6.26
C ASN A 27 -15.79 8.90 6.59
N LYS A 28 -14.62 9.14 7.22
CA LYS A 28 -13.67 8.08 7.60
C LYS A 28 -14.25 7.08 8.60
N THR A 29 -15.02 7.53 9.58
CA THR A 29 -15.61 6.68 10.63
C THR A 29 -16.56 5.67 10.04
N LEU A 30 -17.47 6.11 9.16
CA LEU A 30 -18.38 5.20 8.47
C LEU A 30 -17.62 4.27 7.53
N ALA A 31 -16.59 4.76 6.82
CA ALA A 31 -15.76 3.93 5.98
C ALA A 31 -15.07 2.81 6.78
N ALA A 32 -14.53 3.12 7.97
CA ALA A 32 -13.91 2.13 8.85
C ALA A 32 -14.91 1.07 9.33
N GLN A 33 -16.11 1.50 9.75
CA GLN A 33 -17.18 0.59 10.15
C GLN A 33 -17.58 -0.36 9.01
N LEU A 34 -17.85 0.18 7.82
CA LEU A 34 -18.21 -0.61 6.64
C LEU A 34 -17.10 -1.58 6.23
N CYS A 35 -15.84 -1.15 6.30
CA CYS A 35 -14.69 -2.01 6.02
C CYS A 35 -14.66 -3.21 6.96
N THR A 36 -14.89 -2.99 8.27
CA THR A 36 -14.96 -4.08 9.27
C THR A 36 -16.12 -5.02 9.00
N GLU A 37 -17.30 -4.50 8.68
CA GLU A 37 -18.48 -5.30 8.34
C GLU A 37 -18.24 -6.14 7.08
N PHE A 38 -17.70 -5.54 6.01
CA PHE A 38 -17.39 -6.27 4.77
C PHE A 38 -16.29 -7.32 4.96
N ARG A 39 -15.27 -7.08 5.77
CA ARG A 39 -14.26 -8.11 6.12
C ARG A 39 -14.89 -9.32 6.78
N SER A 40 -15.89 -9.13 7.61
CA SER A 40 -16.62 -10.23 8.25
C SER A 40 -17.49 -11.01 7.26
N PHE A 41 -18.06 -10.36 6.23
CA PHE A 41 -18.84 -11.03 5.17
C PHE A 41 -17.97 -11.69 4.09
N PHE A 42 -16.77 -11.17 3.87
CA PHE A 42 -15.84 -11.59 2.81
C PHE A 42 -14.45 -11.90 3.36
N PRO A 43 -14.29 -12.99 4.12
CA PRO A 43 -13.03 -13.31 4.79
C PRO A 43 -11.88 -13.62 3.83
N ASP A 44 -12.18 -14.08 2.62
CA ASP A 44 -11.19 -14.46 1.61
C ASP A 44 -10.92 -13.35 0.57
N ASN A 45 -11.74 -12.32 0.52
CA ASN A 45 -11.58 -11.20 -0.40
C ASN A 45 -10.58 -10.16 0.13
N ALA A 46 -10.00 -9.39 -0.79
CA ALA A 46 -9.26 -8.19 -0.42
C ALA A 46 -10.24 -7.04 -0.10
N VAL A 47 -10.51 -6.84 1.18
CA VAL A 47 -11.34 -5.72 1.67
C VAL A 47 -10.43 -4.63 2.19
N GLU A 48 -10.30 -3.55 1.42
CA GLU A 48 -9.32 -2.50 1.60
C GLU A 48 -9.94 -1.18 2.06
N TYR A 49 -9.19 -0.44 2.87
CA TYR A 49 -9.60 0.85 3.41
C TYR A 49 -8.83 1.97 2.72
N PHE A 50 -9.54 2.93 2.12
CA PHE A 50 -8.94 4.00 1.34
C PHE A 50 -9.51 5.37 1.72
N VAL A 51 -8.75 6.13 2.51
CA VAL A 51 -9.17 7.44 3.01
C VAL A 51 -8.10 8.50 2.76
N SER A 52 -8.45 9.77 2.90
CA SER A 52 -7.48 10.86 2.77
C SER A 52 -6.45 10.85 3.90
N TYR A 53 -5.24 11.31 3.60
CA TYR A 53 -4.17 11.44 4.60
C TYR A 53 -4.52 12.40 5.73
N TYR A 54 -5.28 13.46 5.42
CA TYR A 54 -5.59 14.50 6.37
C TYR A 54 -6.72 14.08 7.29
N ASP A 55 -6.49 14.14 8.59
CA ASP A 55 -7.58 14.24 9.55
C ASP A 55 -8.24 15.61 9.38
N TYR A 56 -9.50 15.56 8.98
CA TYR A 56 -10.30 16.74 8.88
C TYR A 56 -10.53 17.25 10.31
N TYR A 57 -9.99 18.45 10.62
CA TYR A 57 -10.06 19.15 11.90
C TYR A 57 -8.99 18.85 12.96
N GLN A 58 -7.77 19.32 12.72
CA GLN A 58 -7.17 20.23 13.68
C GLN A 58 -6.98 21.55 12.95
N PRO A 59 -7.85 22.56 13.18
CA PRO A 59 -7.57 23.89 12.69
C PRO A 59 -6.28 24.37 13.34
N GLU A 60 -5.48 25.12 12.57
CA GLU A 60 -4.42 25.92 13.16
C GLU A 60 -5.02 26.69 14.33
N ALA A 61 -4.51 26.47 15.52
CA ALA A 61 -5.04 27.13 16.71
C ALA A 61 -3.95 28.02 17.31
N TYR A 62 -4.21 29.29 17.33
CA TYR A 62 -3.44 30.22 18.13
C TYR A 62 -4.10 30.38 19.51
N ILE A 63 -3.34 30.09 20.56
CA ILE A 63 -3.79 30.25 21.95
C ILE A 63 -3.18 31.57 22.49
N PRO A 64 -3.94 32.67 22.50
CA PRO A 64 -3.41 33.99 22.87
C PRO A 64 -2.88 34.06 24.30
N SER A 65 -3.42 33.25 25.22
CA SER A 65 -3.04 33.23 26.63
C SER A 65 -1.63 32.68 26.89
N THR A 66 -1.09 31.90 25.98
CA THR A 66 0.25 31.26 26.08
C THR A 66 1.17 31.64 24.94
N ASP A 67 0.71 32.52 24.03
CA ASP A 67 1.42 32.88 22.79
C ASP A 67 1.89 31.63 22.01
N THR A 68 1.05 30.60 22.00
CA THR A 68 1.39 29.31 21.38
C THR A 68 0.63 29.18 20.07
N TYR A 69 1.40 29.06 18.99
CA TYR A 69 0.88 28.67 17.67
C TYR A 69 1.01 27.16 17.53
N ILE A 70 -0.12 26.48 17.39
CA ILE A 70 -0.17 25.06 17.06
C ILE A 70 -0.16 24.97 15.55
N GLU A 71 0.99 24.65 14.98
CA GLU A 71 1.10 24.35 13.56
C GLU A 71 0.24 23.13 13.22
N LYS A 72 -0.38 23.20 12.04
CA LYS A 72 -1.03 22.04 11.44
C LYS A 72 0.04 21.00 11.18
N ASP A 73 0.09 20.00 12.01
CA ASP A 73 1.00 18.87 11.79
C ASP A 73 0.58 18.15 10.51
N SER A 74 1.33 18.39 9.45
CA SER A 74 1.14 17.77 8.14
C SER A 74 1.84 16.41 8.05
N ALA A 75 2.15 15.78 9.19
CA ALA A 75 2.71 14.45 9.21
C ALA A 75 1.76 13.49 8.48
N ILE A 76 2.25 12.89 7.43
CA ILE A 76 1.56 11.81 6.73
C ILE A 76 1.36 10.70 7.76
N ASN A 77 0.10 10.34 8.01
CA ASN A 77 -0.19 9.20 8.88
C ASN A 77 0.29 7.94 8.17
N ASP A 78 1.35 7.35 8.70
CA ASP A 78 2.05 6.20 8.11
C ASP A 78 1.13 4.97 7.96
N GLU A 79 0.19 4.80 8.89
CA GLU A 79 -0.81 3.73 8.80
C GLU A 79 -1.81 3.95 7.66
N ILE A 80 -2.28 5.17 7.48
CA ILE A 80 -3.17 5.53 6.36
C ILE A 80 -2.43 5.38 5.04
N ASP A 81 -1.16 5.78 4.99
CA ASP A 81 -0.33 5.62 3.80
C ASP A 81 -0.19 4.15 3.41
N LYS A 82 0.16 3.29 4.36
CA LYS A 82 0.23 1.84 4.16
C LYS A 82 -1.08 1.26 3.63
N LEU A 83 -2.22 1.63 4.22
CA LEU A 83 -3.53 1.14 3.81
C LEU A 83 -3.91 1.59 2.39
N ARG A 84 -3.55 2.80 2.01
CA ARG A 84 -3.76 3.32 0.65
C ARG A 84 -2.93 2.55 -0.37
N HIS A 85 -1.66 2.29 -0.08
CA HIS A 85 -0.80 1.49 -0.94
C HIS A 85 -1.29 0.04 -1.04
N SER A 86 -1.75 -0.55 0.05
CA SER A 86 -2.37 -1.89 0.07
C SER A 86 -3.57 -1.96 -0.86
N ALA A 87 -4.47 -0.98 -0.81
CA ALA A 87 -5.65 -0.92 -1.67
C ALA A 87 -5.28 -0.83 -3.16
N THR A 88 -4.29 -0.01 -3.50
CA THR A 88 -3.85 0.18 -4.89
C THR A 88 -3.16 -1.09 -5.42
N ALA A 89 -2.32 -1.72 -4.62
CA ALA A 89 -1.67 -2.99 -4.96
C ALA A 89 -2.71 -4.10 -5.16
N ALA A 90 -3.65 -4.28 -4.22
CA ALA A 90 -4.71 -5.27 -4.31
C ALA A 90 -5.55 -5.09 -5.59
N LEU A 91 -5.93 -3.85 -5.94
CA LEU A 91 -6.69 -3.56 -7.15
C LEU A 91 -5.92 -3.92 -8.43
N SER A 92 -4.60 -3.88 -8.39
CA SER A 92 -3.76 -4.23 -9.54
C SER A 92 -3.51 -5.73 -9.68
N GLU A 93 -3.54 -6.49 -8.58
CA GLU A 93 -3.21 -7.92 -8.54
C GLU A 93 -4.43 -8.84 -8.46
N ARG A 94 -5.57 -8.36 -7.93
CA ARG A 94 -6.73 -9.19 -7.62
C ARG A 94 -8.00 -8.67 -8.30
N ASN A 95 -8.95 -9.57 -8.51
CA ASN A 95 -10.29 -9.26 -9.06
C ASN A 95 -11.40 -9.30 -8.01
N ASP A 96 -11.10 -9.80 -6.81
CA ASP A 96 -12.03 -9.95 -5.69
C ASP A 96 -11.92 -8.81 -4.67
N VAL A 97 -11.59 -7.61 -5.14
CA VAL A 97 -11.28 -6.44 -4.31
C VAL A 97 -12.55 -5.66 -3.97
N ILE A 98 -12.69 -5.32 -2.69
CA ILE A 98 -13.71 -4.39 -2.20
C ILE A 98 -12.99 -3.22 -1.53
N ILE A 99 -13.03 -2.05 -2.15
CA ILE A 99 -12.43 -0.83 -1.58
C ILE A 99 -13.52 -0.03 -0.89
N VAL A 100 -13.33 0.23 0.40
CA VAL A 100 -14.18 1.14 1.17
C VAL A 100 -13.45 2.46 1.34
N ALA A 101 -13.96 3.50 0.71
CA ALA A 101 -13.31 4.80 0.62
C ALA A 101 -14.16 5.92 1.21
N SER A 102 -13.51 6.96 1.74
CA SER A 102 -14.19 8.22 2.05
C SER A 102 -14.22 9.13 0.82
N VAL A 103 -15.27 9.94 0.68
CA VAL A 103 -15.40 10.89 -0.45
C VAL A 103 -14.23 11.86 -0.56
N SER A 104 -13.54 12.15 0.54
CA SER A 104 -12.38 13.05 0.56
C SER A 104 -11.14 12.50 -0.15
N CYS A 105 -11.11 11.20 -0.46
CA CYS A 105 -9.96 10.55 -1.11
C CYS A 105 -9.95 10.66 -2.64
N ILE A 106 -10.99 11.21 -3.27
CA ILE A 106 -11.09 11.36 -4.74
C ILE A 106 -10.12 12.39 -5.31
N TYR A 107 -9.51 13.19 -4.45
CA TYR A 107 -8.54 14.21 -4.86
C TYR A 107 -7.10 13.74 -4.64
N GLY A 108 -6.17 14.19 -5.49
CA GLY A 108 -4.74 13.98 -5.31
C GLY A 108 -4.26 12.57 -5.66
N LEU A 109 -4.92 11.88 -6.58
CA LEU A 109 -4.47 10.63 -7.17
C LEU A 109 -3.89 10.90 -8.56
N GLY A 110 -2.76 10.27 -8.87
CA GLY A 110 -2.15 10.29 -10.18
C GLY A 110 -2.88 9.39 -11.20
N SER A 111 -2.33 9.31 -12.40
CA SER A 111 -2.85 8.45 -13.45
C SER A 111 -2.72 6.96 -13.10
N PRO A 112 -3.80 6.16 -13.16
CA PRO A 112 -3.72 4.71 -12.92
C PRO A 112 -2.87 3.98 -13.98
N ILE A 113 -2.75 4.53 -15.17
CA ILE A 113 -1.96 3.95 -16.26
C ILE A 113 -0.48 4.09 -15.91
N ASP A 114 -0.04 5.30 -15.56
CA ASP A 114 1.35 5.57 -15.18
C ASP A 114 1.76 4.74 -13.96
N TYR A 115 0.88 4.60 -12.97
CA TYR A 115 1.12 3.76 -11.81
C TYR A 115 1.37 2.29 -12.19
N LYS A 116 0.61 1.74 -13.13
CA LYS A 116 0.79 0.35 -13.62
C LYS A 116 2.07 0.17 -14.44
N GLU A 117 2.45 1.17 -15.24
CA GLU A 117 3.66 1.11 -16.05
C GLU A 117 4.93 1.19 -15.20
N MET A 118 4.83 1.73 -13.99
CA MET A 118 5.94 1.84 -13.05
C MET A 118 6.17 0.59 -12.19
N VAL A 119 5.34 -0.44 -12.31
CA VAL A 119 5.51 -1.69 -11.55
C VAL A 119 6.77 -2.44 -12.00
N ILE A 120 7.62 -2.81 -11.04
CA ILE A 120 8.79 -3.65 -11.28
C ILE A 120 8.41 -5.11 -11.10
N SER A 121 8.45 -5.89 -12.18
CA SER A 121 8.23 -7.33 -12.14
C SER A 121 9.55 -8.07 -12.15
N LEU A 122 9.78 -8.93 -11.15
CA LEU A 122 11.00 -9.71 -11.01
C LEU A 122 10.68 -11.20 -10.88
N ARG A 123 11.50 -12.04 -11.53
CA ARG A 123 11.38 -13.52 -11.48
C ARG A 123 12.76 -14.14 -11.42
N PRO A 124 12.94 -15.26 -10.70
CA PRO A 124 14.16 -16.07 -10.81
C PRO A 124 14.42 -16.49 -12.26
N GLY A 125 15.68 -16.52 -12.67
CA GLY A 125 16.11 -16.80 -14.04
C GLY A 125 16.02 -15.60 -15.01
N MET A 126 15.54 -14.45 -14.56
CA MET A 126 15.49 -13.25 -15.39
C MET A 126 16.89 -12.63 -15.51
N ILE A 127 17.32 -12.39 -16.74
CA ILE A 127 18.55 -11.65 -17.01
C ILE A 127 18.27 -10.17 -16.79
N LYS A 128 18.82 -9.63 -15.73
CA LYS A 128 18.63 -8.25 -15.34
C LYS A 128 19.73 -7.79 -14.40
N ASP A 129 20.45 -6.77 -14.82
CA ASP A 129 21.50 -6.18 -14.01
C ASP A 129 20.95 -5.62 -12.69
N ARG A 130 21.65 -5.89 -11.58
CA ARG A 130 21.29 -5.40 -10.25
C ARG A 130 21.15 -3.88 -10.24
N ASP A 131 22.08 -3.16 -10.87
CA ASP A 131 22.09 -1.69 -10.85
C ASP A 131 20.93 -1.10 -11.65
N GLU A 132 20.43 -1.81 -12.68
CA GLU A 132 19.18 -1.42 -13.36
C GLU A 132 17.97 -1.54 -12.42
N VAL A 133 17.92 -2.61 -11.61
CA VAL A 133 16.87 -2.77 -10.61
C VAL A 133 16.92 -1.66 -9.57
N LEU A 134 18.11 -1.32 -9.09
CA LEU A 134 18.29 -0.23 -8.12
C LEU A 134 17.84 1.13 -8.69
N LYS A 135 18.17 1.45 -9.95
CA LYS A 135 17.70 2.66 -10.62
C LYS A 135 16.18 2.71 -10.69
N LYS A 136 15.55 1.59 -11.10
CA LYS A 136 14.09 1.51 -11.16
C LYS A 136 13.43 1.66 -9.80
N LEU A 137 14.01 1.12 -8.73
CA LEU A 137 13.49 1.31 -7.37
C LEU A 137 13.49 2.80 -7.00
N VAL A 138 14.55 3.54 -7.31
CA VAL A 138 14.58 4.99 -7.09
C VAL A 138 13.55 5.73 -7.96
N GLU A 139 13.40 5.35 -9.22
CA GLU A 139 12.40 5.92 -10.13
C GLU A 139 10.97 5.76 -9.59
N ILE A 140 10.67 4.62 -8.95
CA ILE A 140 9.36 4.37 -8.31
C ILE A 140 9.30 4.82 -6.85
N GLN A 141 10.20 5.72 -6.45
CA GLN A 141 10.21 6.45 -5.17
C GLN A 141 10.57 5.61 -3.94
N TYR A 142 11.34 4.53 -4.11
CA TYR A 142 11.99 3.85 -2.99
C TYR A 142 13.29 4.54 -2.64
N ASP A 143 13.51 4.76 -1.35
CA ASP A 143 14.77 5.30 -0.84
C ASP A 143 15.74 4.17 -0.49
N ARG A 144 17.02 4.35 -0.85
CA ARG A 144 18.07 3.47 -0.36
C ARG A 144 18.39 3.79 1.09
N ASN A 145 18.23 2.84 1.98
CA ASN A 145 18.61 2.97 3.37
C ASN A 145 19.16 1.64 3.90
N ASP A 146 20.48 1.56 4.00
CA ASP A 146 21.17 0.35 4.45
C ASP A 146 21.15 0.21 5.98
N MET A 147 20.78 1.26 6.74
CA MET A 147 20.80 1.31 8.19
C MET A 147 19.41 1.17 8.82
N ASP A 148 18.42 1.87 8.29
CA ASP A 148 17.04 1.90 8.78
C ASP A 148 16.11 1.31 7.72
N PHE A 149 15.81 0.01 7.87
CA PHE A 149 15.00 -0.74 6.91
C PHE A 149 13.52 -0.63 7.28
N LYS A 150 12.84 0.29 6.62
CA LYS A 150 11.43 0.60 6.82
C LYS A 150 10.63 0.56 5.52
N ARG A 151 9.31 0.68 5.59
CA ARG A 151 8.43 0.71 4.41
C ARG A 151 8.90 1.77 3.40
N GLY A 152 8.85 1.41 2.12
CA GLY A 152 9.29 2.29 1.03
C GLY A 152 10.79 2.44 0.92
N THR A 153 11.58 1.59 1.57
CA THR A 153 13.04 1.57 1.43
C THR A 153 13.56 0.26 0.85
N PHE A 154 14.76 0.31 0.30
CA PHE A 154 15.53 -0.86 -0.04
C PHE A 154 16.94 -0.75 0.50
N ARG A 155 17.59 -1.89 0.73
CA ARG A 155 19.00 -1.97 1.14
C ARG A 155 19.76 -2.96 0.27
N VAL A 156 21.07 -2.74 0.16
CA VAL A 156 21.95 -3.52 -0.71
C VAL A 156 23.12 -4.07 0.10
N ARG A 157 23.35 -5.37 -0.01
CA ARG A 157 24.52 -6.05 0.58
C ARG A 157 25.14 -7.01 -0.44
N GLY A 158 26.19 -6.55 -1.12
CA GLY A 158 26.80 -7.31 -2.21
C GLY A 158 25.81 -7.53 -3.35
N ASP A 159 25.56 -8.79 -3.69
CA ASP A 159 24.64 -9.21 -4.74
C ASP A 159 23.20 -9.43 -4.23
N VAL A 160 22.89 -8.98 -3.04
CA VAL A 160 21.58 -9.11 -2.42
C VAL A 160 20.92 -7.73 -2.30
N VAL A 161 19.70 -7.61 -2.80
CA VAL A 161 18.82 -6.45 -2.67
C VAL A 161 17.61 -6.84 -1.85
N GLU A 162 17.37 -6.16 -0.74
CA GLU A 162 16.17 -6.32 0.06
C GLU A 162 15.26 -5.11 -0.09
N ILE A 163 13.99 -5.35 -0.36
CA ILE A 163 12.99 -4.33 -0.68
C ILE A 163 11.86 -4.45 0.32
N PHE A 164 11.57 -3.35 1.05
CA PHE A 164 10.43 -3.30 1.95
C PHE A 164 9.28 -2.53 1.29
N PRO A 165 8.27 -3.23 0.76
CA PRO A 165 7.18 -2.59 0.03
C PRO A 165 6.42 -1.57 0.88
N ALA A 166 5.95 -0.49 0.24
CA ALA A 166 5.17 0.56 0.90
C ALA A 166 3.81 0.05 1.44
N TYR A 167 3.29 -1.03 0.87
CA TYR A 167 2.02 -1.66 1.24
C TYR A 167 2.17 -2.82 2.25
N SER A 168 3.39 -3.18 2.63
CA SER A 168 3.64 -4.29 3.55
C SER A 168 3.87 -3.80 4.98
N GLU A 169 3.54 -4.65 5.95
CA GLU A 169 3.76 -4.37 7.37
C GLU A 169 4.96 -5.12 7.94
N LYS A 170 5.14 -6.38 7.54
CA LYS A 170 6.11 -7.29 8.13
C LYS A 170 6.93 -8.09 7.13
N ILE A 171 6.55 -8.05 5.86
CA ILE A 171 7.17 -8.84 4.81
C ILE A 171 7.96 -7.93 3.91
N ALA A 172 9.22 -8.26 3.69
CA ALA A 172 10.06 -7.69 2.65
C ALA A 172 10.49 -8.78 1.65
N TYR A 173 10.96 -8.35 0.51
CA TYR A 173 11.47 -9.24 -0.53
C TYR A 173 12.99 -9.17 -0.59
N ARG A 174 13.63 -10.33 -0.59
CA ARG A 174 15.05 -10.46 -0.82
C ARG A 174 15.27 -11.01 -2.22
N VAL A 175 15.99 -10.26 -3.04
CA VAL A 175 16.37 -10.62 -4.41
C VAL A 175 17.87 -10.89 -4.43
N GLU A 176 18.25 -12.09 -4.76
CA GLU A 176 19.64 -12.55 -4.83
C GLU A 176 20.05 -12.61 -6.30
N PHE A 177 21.18 -11.99 -6.64
CA PHE A 177 21.73 -11.94 -7.98
C PHE A 177 22.96 -12.84 -8.07
N PHE A 178 23.13 -13.48 -9.22
CA PHE A 178 24.36 -14.15 -9.61
C PHE A 178 24.81 -13.57 -10.96
N GLY A 179 25.79 -12.67 -10.92
CA GLY A 179 26.14 -11.88 -12.10
C GLY A 179 25.01 -10.95 -12.53
N ASP A 180 24.54 -11.13 -13.75
CA ASP A 180 23.43 -10.39 -14.37
C ASP A 180 22.09 -11.16 -14.35
N GLU A 181 22.02 -12.25 -13.59
CA GLU A 181 20.81 -13.07 -13.45
C GLU A 181 20.23 -12.99 -12.04
N ILE A 182 18.92 -12.96 -11.94
CA ILE A 182 18.20 -13.14 -10.66
C ILE A 182 18.21 -14.63 -10.33
N ASP A 183 18.98 -15.02 -9.32
CA ASP A 183 19.10 -16.40 -8.89
C ASP A 183 17.91 -16.84 -8.03
N ARG A 184 17.52 -16.00 -7.08
CA ARG A 184 16.49 -16.36 -6.09
C ARG A 184 15.72 -15.15 -5.60
N ILE A 185 14.43 -15.36 -5.30
CA ILE A 185 13.58 -14.36 -4.64
C ILE A 185 12.90 -15.02 -3.44
N THR A 186 12.98 -14.38 -2.28
CA THR A 186 12.36 -14.85 -1.04
C THR A 186 11.59 -13.74 -0.33
N GLU A 187 10.51 -14.14 0.34
CA GLU A 187 9.87 -13.33 1.37
C GLU A 187 10.62 -13.48 2.67
N ILE A 188 10.90 -12.38 3.31
CA ILE A 188 11.59 -12.34 4.61
C ILE A 188 10.76 -11.57 5.63
N ASP A 189 10.87 -11.95 6.90
CA ASP A 189 10.38 -11.16 8.02
C ASP A 189 11.30 -9.93 8.21
N THR A 190 10.70 -8.74 8.28
CA THR A 190 11.46 -7.48 8.32
C THR A 190 12.21 -7.25 9.64
N LEU A 191 11.77 -7.88 10.73
CA LEU A 191 12.38 -7.74 12.06
C LEU A 191 13.52 -8.74 12.26
N THR A 192 13.29 -10.01 11.89
CA THR A 192 14.25 -11.10 12.13
C THR A 192 15.16 -11.35 10.95
N GLY A 193 14.74 -10.99 9.74
CA GLY A 193 15.43 -11.33 8.48
C GLY A 193 15.27 -12.80 8.07
N GLU A 194 14.44 -13.56 8.79
CA GLU A 194 14.18 -14.96 8.47
C GLU A 194 13.44 -15.12 7.15
N VAL A 195 13.82 -16.13 6.39
CA VAL A 195 13.15 -16.50 5.14
C VAL A 195 11.82 -17.17 5.48
N LEU A 196 10.73 -16.57 5.02
CA LEU A 196 9.38 -17.11 5.18
C LEU A 196 9.01 -18.03 4.04
N ASN A 197 9.20 -17.58 2.80
CA ASN A 197 8.85 -18.32 1.60
C ASN A 197 9.87 -18.07 0.48
N VAL A 198 10.02 -19.06 -0.41
CA VAL A 198 10.67 -18.89 -1.71
C VAL A 198 9.58 -18.63 -2.74
N ILE A 199 9.71 -17.57 -3.51
CA ILE A 199 8.68 -17.14 -4.47
C ILE A 199 9.22 -17.11 -5.90
N GLY A 200 8.36 -17.44 -6.85
CA GLY A 200 8.69 -17.45 -8.28
C GLY A 200 8.43 -16.15 -9.02
N HIS A 201 7.83 -15.18 -8.36
CA HIS A 201 7.51 -13.87 -8.94
C HIS A 201 7.21 -12.84 -7.85
N VAL A 202 7.66 -11.63 -8.06
CA VAL A 202 7.26 -10.47 -7.25
C VAL A 202 6.96 -9.27 -8.15
N ALA A 203 5.90 -8.54 -7.81
CA ALA A 203 5.58 -7.24 -8.37
C ALA A 203 5.82 -6.17 -7.29
N ILE A 204 6.71 -5.22 -7.55
CA ILE A 204 6.99 -4.10 -6.67
C ILE A 204 6.26 -2.88 -7.21
N PHE A 205 5.31 -2.38 -6.44
CA PHE A 205 4.53 -1.18 -6.76
C PHE A 205 5.23 0.08 -6.26
N PRO A 206 4.99 1.25 -6.86
CA PRO A 206 5.57 2.52 -6.43
C PRO A 206 5.36 2.78 -4.94
N ALA A 207 6.38 3.38 -4.30
CA ALA A 207 6.31 3.77 -2.88
C ALA A 207 5.54 5.08 -2.63
N SER A 208 5.08 5.73 -3.69
CA SER A 208 4.26 6.94 -3.63
C SER A 208 3.11 6.88 -4.63
N HIS A 209 1.96 7.44 -4.25
CA HIS A 209 0.90 7.73 -5.21
C HIS A 209 1.28 9.03 -5.93
N TYR A 210 1.56 8.93 -7.22
CA TYR A 210 1.96 10.10 -8.00
C TYR A 210 0.81 11.09 -8.10
N VAL A 211 1.09 12.29 -7.66
CA VAL A 211 0.32 13.49 -7.96
C VAL A 211 1.06 14.16 -9.12
N VAL A 212 0.45 14.21 -10.29
CA VAL A 212 0.94 14.99 -11.42
C VAL A 212 0.46 16.42 -11.25
#